data_ba7329944d06ddf1027fd928f5e56969
#
_entry.id   ba7329944d06ddf1027fd928f5e56969
#
_cell.length_a   1.000
_cell.length_b   1.000
_cell.length_c   1.000
_cell.angle_alpha   90.00
_cell.angle_beta   90.00
_cell.angle_gamma   90.00
#
_symmetry.space_group_name_H-M   'P 1'
#
loop_
_entity.id
_entity.type
_entity.pdbx_description
1 polymer ?
#
loop_
_entity_poly.entity_id
_entity_poly.type
_entity_poly.pdbx_seq_one_letter_code
_entity_poly.pdbx_strand_id
1 'polypeptide(L)'
;MRTGLLTEGGYPYAGGDAGLWCDRLVRGLGQHEFDLYALSRSRHQEEQGLLPLPPQVTRVRTASLWTAEGDGGAVGYGRRARRRFTEHYGELAAAVCAVADGGGGGTAADHSASGAVADRFANALYGLAELAREEGGLGAALRSDLGVRTLERACRAPGAPRAAREARVADLLTVTGHLERALRPLSLDWYGEDALGAADLCHATSGGPAALPGLLARHFCGVPLLVTEYGVHLRAHYLGQGPGAAPAVRALLAAFHGRLATEIYRRAEILTPGNAHARRWQERCGADRARIRTVYPGMAADGFTEAGESPDRADPDTLVWVGRVEPAKDLVALLHAFAEVRRREPGARLRIVGSPCGPEGTAYLGHCRALAAQLFPDEAAGAHAVGCNPVSFDEIGSPDAPTLPEVYASGAVVVLSSVVEGFPTGLIEAMLCGRATVSTDAGAVVEVIGGTGLVVPPRNPRALADACLALLRDPERRARLGAAARARALELFTVEQNVAAFHGIYLEIVSHCPVRRDLLDASGAPLPFAAPAESHVPAHWPATPTWALPTTEPAR
;
A
#
# COMPACT_ATOMS: atom_id res chain seq x y z
N MET A 1 -2.53 18.59 16.27
CA MET A 1 -1.64 17.42 16.43
C MET A 1 -0.70 17.43 15.24
N ARG A 2 0.59 17.19 15.49
CA ARG A 2 1.63 17.16 14.45
C ARG A 2 1.98 15.73 14.06
N THR A 3 1.78 15.40 12.80
CA THR A 3 1.98 14.03 12.28
C THR A 3 3.15 14.00 11.32
N GLY A 4 4.13 13.14 11.56
CA GLY A 4 5.19 12.81 10.61
C GLY A 4 4.69 11.79 9.59
N LEU A 5 4.39 12.19 8.36
CA LEU A 5 3.96 11.29 7.29
C LEU A 5 5.18 10.78 6.52
N LEU A 6 5.39 9.45 6.55
CA LEU A 6 6.56 8.78 6.02
C LEU A 6 6.22 8.03 4.74
N THR A 7 6.84 8.40 3.62
CA THR A 7 6.51 7.87 2.30
C THR A 7 7.74 7.36 1.55
N GLU A 8 7.53 6.47 0.58
CA GLU A 8 8.57 5.94 -0.30
C GLU A 8 8.04 5.76 -1.72
N GLY A 9 8.62 6.46 -2.67
CA GLY A 9 8.28 6.31 -4.09
C GLY A 9 6.90 6.82 -4.49
N GLY A 10 6.23 7.62 -3.64
CA GLY A 10 4.92 8.20 -3.88
C GLY A 10 4.86 9.65 -3.43
N TYR A 11 3.77 10.02 -2.71
CA TYR A 11 3.59 11.37 -2.19
C TYR A 11 4.84 11.89 -1.44
N PRO A 12 5.26 13.14 -1.60
CA PRO A 12 4.61 14.23 -2.33
C PRO A 12 5.03 14.38 -3.80
N TYR A 13 5.76 13.42 -4.36
CA TYR A 13 6.16 13.47 -5.77
C TYR A 13 4.95 13.27 -6.71
N ALA A 14 5.03 13.89 -7.89
CA ALA A 14 4.00 13.72 -8.90
C ALA A 14 4.01 12.27 -9.43
N GLY A 15 2.86 11.59 -9.36
CA GLY A 15 2.64 10.27 -9.96
C GLY A 15 2.19 9.17 -8.98
N GLY A 16 1.33 8.29 -9.50
CA GLY A 16 0.89 7.04 -8.88
C GLY A 16 -0.29 7.15 -7.88
N ASP A 17 -1.06 6.05 -7.77
CA ASP A 17 -2.27 5.97 -6.94
C ASP A 17 -2.00 6.17 -5.44
N ALA A 18 -0.83 5.73 -4.97
CA ALA A 18 -0.42 5.93 -3.57
C ALA A 18 -0.24 7.43 -3.22
N GLY A 19 0.19 8.25 -4.19
CA GLY A 19 0.29 9.70 -4.02
C GLY A 19 -1.09 10.33 -3.83
N LEU A 20 -2.06 9.92 -4.62
CA LEU A 20 -3.44 10.44 -4.55
C LEU A 20 -4.11 10.11 -3.21
N TRP A 21 -3.90 8.91 -2.68
CA TRP A 21 -4.44 8.56 -1.37
C TRP A 21 -3.84 9.42 -0.24
N CYS A 22 -2.52 9.61 -0.23
CA CYS A 22 -1.86 10.46 0.77
C CYS A 22 -2.34 11.92 0.69
N ASP A 23 -2.49 12.47 -0.52
CA ASP A 23 -3.00 13.83 -0.71
C ASP A 23 -4.43 13.99 -0.19
N ARG A 24 -5.31 13.02 -0.49
CA ARG A 24 -6.70 12.99 0.04
C ARG A 24 -6.72 12.91 1.56
N LEU A 25 -5.88 12.05 2.15
CA LEU A 25 -5.77 11.92 3.60
C LEU A 25 -5.34 13.23 4.26
N VAL A 26 -4.27 13.85 3.75
CA VAL A 26 -3.74 15.10 4.30
C VAL A 26 -4.77 16.22 4.17
N ARG A 27 -5.43 16.37 3.00
CA ARG A 27 -6.48 17.38 2.80
C ARG A 27 -7.71 17.15 3.67
N GLY A 28 -8.10 15.88 3.85
CA GLY A 28 -9.26 15.50 4.65
C GLY A 28 -9.06 15.68 6.16
N LEU A 29 -7.81 15.62 6.63
CA LEU A 29 -7.43 15.82 8.04
C LEU A 29 -6.96 17.26 8.31
N GLY A 30 -7.70 18.25 7.86
CA GLY A 30 -7.35 19.68 7.94
C GLY A 30 -7.12 20.25 9.33
N GLN A 31 -7.55 19.53 10.37
CA GLN A 31 -7.33 19.86 11.78
C GLN A 31 -5.97 19.41 12.33
N HIS A 32 -5.16 18.72 11.53
CA HIS A 32 -3.82 18.26 11.88
C HIS A 32 -2.76 18.97 11.05
N GLU A 33 -1.55 19.05 11.58
CA GLU A 33 -0.36 19.50 10.87
C GLU A 33 0.44 18.29 10.41
N PHE A 34 0.98 18.38 9.18
CA PHE A 34 1.77 17.30 8.60
C PHE A 34 3.19 17.74 8.27
N ASP A 35 4.17 17.00 8.77
CA ASP A 35 5.54 17.04 8.29
C ASP A 35 5.76 15.85 7.36
N LEU A 36 6.13 16.09 6.12
CA LEU A 36 6.38 15.03 5.14
C LEU A 36 7.85 14.62 5.14
N TYR A 37 8.09 13.33 5.19
CA TYR A 37 9.41 12.70 5.11
C TYR A 37 9.39 11.68 3.99
N ALA A 38 9.90 12.06 2.82
CA ALA A 38 9.74 11.31 1.60
C ALA A 38 11.05 10.71 1.08
N LEU A 39 11.05 9.41 0.87
CA LEU A 39 12.16 8.67 0.27
C LEU A 39 11.92 8.50 -1.23
N SER A 40 12.79 9.05 -2.08
CA SER A 40 12.72 8.89 -3.53
C SER A 40 13.37 7.59 -3.98
N ARG A 41 12.79 6.94 -4.99
CA ARG A 41 13.30 5.68 -5.56
C ARG A 41 14.14 5.86 -6.82
N SER A 42 14.03 7.01 -7.48
CA SER A 42 14.74 7.26 -8.74
C SER A 42 14.92 8.76 -8.99
N ARG A 43 15.94 9.09 -9.80
CA ARG A 43 16.18 10.45 -10.28
C ARG A 43 14.98 11.00 -11.07
N HIS A 44 14.39 10.16 -11.91
CA HIS A 44 13.19 10.53 -12.68
C HIS A 44 12.04 11.00 -11.79
N GLN A 45 11.83 10.35 -10.65
CA GLN A 45 10.81 10.75 -9.68
C GLN A 45 11.09 12.13 -9.08
N GLU A 46 12.34 12.45 -8.76
CA GLU A 46 12.74 13.75 -8.24
C GLU A 46 12.59 14.84 -9.31
N GLU A 47 12.92 14.53 -10.56
CA GLU A 47 12.79 15.43 -11.71
C GLU A 47 11.33 15.77 -12.06
N GLN A 48 10.37 14.89 -11.76
CA GLN A 48 8.93 15.16 -11.92
C GLN A 48 8.43 16.26 -10.96
N GLY A 49 9.19 16.57 -9.91
CA GLY A 49 8.83 17.58 -8.92
C GLY A 49 7.76 17.15 -7.94
N LEU A 50 7.31 18.07 -7.12
CA LEU A 50 6.34 17.84 -6.07
C LEU A 50 4.94 18.29 -6.51
N LEU A 51 3.91 17.58 -6.04
CA LEU A 51 2.52 18.00 -6.16
C LEU A 51 2.28 19.33 -5.43
N PRO A 52 1.27 20.13 -5.81
CA PRO A 52 0.82 21.26 -5.02
C PRO A 52 0.34 20.80 -3.64
N LEU A 53 1.09 21.16 -2.60
CA LEU A 53 0.83 20.69 -1.24
C LEU A 53 -0.24 21.55 -0.57
N PRO A 54 -1.14 20.94 0.23
CA PRO A 54 -2.15 21.66 0.98
C PRO A 54 -1.51 22.41 2.19
N PRO A 55 -2.21 23.44 2.73
CA PRO A 55 -1.68 24.29 3.81
C PRO A 55 -1.39 23.54 5.11
N GLN A 56 -1.94 22.36 5.32
CA GLN A 56 -1.69 21.50 6.48
C GLN A 56 -0.25 20.94 6.49
N VAL A 57 0.42 20.94 5.33
CA VAL A 57 1.82 20.50 5.24
C VAL A 57 2.73 21.66 5.64
N THR A 58 3.35 21.52 6.82
CA THR A 58 4.21 22.57 7.39
C THR A 58 5.67 22.40 6.99
N ARG A 59 6.09 21.18 6.70
CA ARG A 59 7.48 20.85 6.35
C ARG A 59 7.55 19.70 5.36
N VAL A 60 8.53 19.74 4.47
CA VAL A 60 8.89 18.62 3.59
C VAL A 60 10.38 18.35 3.69
N ARG A 61 10.76 17.13 3.99
CA ARG A 61 12.13 16.62 3.92
C ARG A 61 12.17 15.44 2.96
N THR A 62 13.14 15.44 2.07
CA THR A 62 13.33 14.38 1.07
C THR A 62 14.71 13.75 1.20
N ALA A 63 14.81 12.46 0.87
CA ALA A 63 16.10 11.77 0.77
C ALA A 63 16.05 10.71 -0.34
N SER A 64 17.18 10.55 -1.05
CA SER A 64 17.29 9.60 -2.15
C SER A 64 17.69 8.22 -1.67
N LEU A 65 16.95 7.18 -2.11
CA LEU A 65 17.37 5.77 -1.93
C LEU A 65 18.19 5.25 -3.12
N TRP A 66 18.17 5.93 -4.26
CA TRP A 66 18.78 5.46 -5.51
C TRP A 66 20.22 5.93 -5.71
N THR A 67 20.64 7.02 -5.06
CA THR A 67 22.01 7.54 -5.11
C THR A 67 22.62 7.61 -3.72
N ALA A 68 23.94 7.50 -3.66
CA ALA A 68 24.74 7.69 -2.44
C ALA A 68 25.30 9.11 -2.31
N GLU A 69 24.92 10.04 -3.19
CA GLU A 69 25.33 11.43 -3.14
C GLU A 69 24.74 12.07 -1.87
N GLY A 70 25.59 12.50 -0.95
CA GLY A 70 25.18 13.10 0.35
C GLY A 70 25.63 12.30 1.58
N ASP A 71 26.11 11.07 1.43
CA ASP A 71 26.78 10.33 2.52
C ASP A 71 28.15 10.99 2.75
N GLY A 72 28.17 12.07 3.55
CA GLY A 72 29.33 12.97 3.75
C GLY A 72 30.64 12.17 3.82
N GLY A 73 31.48 12.35 2.80
CA GLY A 73 32.71 11.70 2.42
C GLY A 73 33.22 10.57 3.33
N ALA A 74 33.73 9.51 2.73
CA ALA A 74 34.21 8.29 3.40
C ALA A 74 35.23 8.59 4.51
N VAL A 75 34.74 8.98 5.70
CA VAL A 75 35.52 8.98 6.92
C VAL A 75 35.58 7.54 7.38
N GLY A 76 36.74 6.90 7.21
CA GLY A 76 36.93 5.54 7.68
C GLY A 76 36.72 5.47 9.19
N TYR A 77 35.88 4.54 9.66
CA TYR A 77 35.65 4.32 11.09
C TYR A 77 36.96 4.13 11.86
N GLY A 78 37.10 4.84 12.98
CA GLY A 78 38.11 4.59 14.00
C GLY A 78 37.99 3.17 14.59
N ARG A 79 38.98 2.71 15.33
CA ARG A 79 39.00 1.34 15.87
C ARG A 79 37.74 0.97 16.66
N ARG A 80 37.22 1.89 17.48
CA ARG A 80 36.01 1.67 18.31
C ARG A 80 34.75 1.57 17.44
N ALA A 81 34.54 2.52 16.55
CA ALA A 81 33.38 2.53 15.65
C ALA A 81 33.41 1.31 14.71
N ARG A 82 34.59 0.92 14.19
CA ARG A 82 34.77 -0.27 13.37
C ARG A 82 34.41 -1.56 14.12
N ARG A 83 34.76 -1.67 15.42
CA ARG A 83 34.36 -2.82 16.24
C ARG A 83 32.85 -2.86 16.43
N ARG A 84 32.21 -1.75 16.78
CA ARG A 84 30.73 -1.63 16.93
C ARG A 84 30.01 -1.98 15.61
N PHE A 85 30.51 -1.44 14.49
CA PHE A 85 29.97 -1.78 13.18
C PHE A 85 30.04 -3.28 12.91
N THR A 86 31.21 -3.91 13.12
CA THR A 86 31.39 -5.35 12.88
C THR A 86 30.48 -6.19 13.77
N GLU A 87 30.26 -5.79 15.02
CA GLU A 87 29.37 -6.44 15.96
C GLU A 87 27.91 -6.32 15.49
N HIS A 88 27.39 -5.10 15.36
CA HIS A 88 25.98 -4.89 14.98
C HIS A 88 25.66 -5.40 13.57
N TYR A 89 26.48 -5.09 12.58
CA TYR A 89 26.25 -5.59 11.24
C TYR A 89 26.43 -7.11 11.12
N GLY A 90 27.34 -7.69 11.89
CA GLY A 90 27.51 -9.14 12.00
C GLY A 90 26.27 -9.82 12.58
N GLU A 91 25.68 -9.27 13.62
CA GLU A 91 24.42 -9.77 14.21
C GLU A 91 23.24 -9.63 13.27
N LEU A 92 23.12 -8.50 12.55
CA LEU A 92 22.09 -8.29 11.53
C LEU A 92 22.23 -9.31 10.39
N ALA A 93 23.44 -9.49 9.87
CA ALA A 93 23.72 -10.46 8.82
C ALA A 93 23.47 -11.91 9.29
N ALA A 94 23.82 -12.24 10.53
CA ALA A 94 23.53 -13.54 11.12
C ALA A 94 22.02 -13.79 11.26
N ALA A 95 21.24 -12.78 11.67
CA ALA A 95 19.78 -12.87 11.76
C ALA A 95 19.14 -13.04 10.36
N VAL A 96 19.69 -12.40 9.31
CA VAL A 96 19.27 -12.57 7.92
C VAL A 96 19.61 -13.97 7.38
N CYS A 97 20.77 -14.52 7.78
CA CYS A 97 21.19 -15.86 7.41
C CYS A 97 20.63 -16.97 8.29
N ALA A 98 19.86 -16.65 9.34
CA ALA A 98 19.17 -17.67 10.13
C ALA A 98 18.03 -18.29 9.33
N VAL A 99 17.90 -19.63 9.39
CA VAL A 99 16.79 -20.34 8.75
C VAL A 99 15.48 -19.80 9.32
N ALA A 100 14.57 -19.37 8.43
CA ALA A 100 13.21 -19.11 8.82
C ALA A 100 12.53 -20.46 8.99
N ASP A 101 12.15 -20.82 10.20
CA ASP A 101 11.34 -22.00 10.44
C ASP A 101 10.05 -21.85 9.63
N GLY A 102 9.83 -22.81 8.70
CA GLY A 102 8.75 -22.76 7.72
C GLY A 102 7.40 -22.69 8.43
N GLY A 103 6.61 -21.69 8.09
CA GLY A 103 5.29 -21.47 8.63
C GLY A 103 4.37 -22.67 8.45
N GLY A 104 3.80 -23.14 9.54
CA GLY A 104 2.75 -24.15 9.55
C GLY A 104 2.98 -25.23 10.60
N GLY A 105 2.61 -24.98 11.86
CA GLY A 105 2.51 -26.03 12.89
C GLY A 105 3.73 -26.21 13.79
N GLY A 106 4.52 -25.15 13.98
CA GLY A 106 5.70 -25.17 14.85
C GLY A 106 5.36 -25.38 16.33
N THR A 107 6.26 -26.06 17.05
CA THR A 107 6.19 -26.26 18.49
C THR A 107 6.43 -24.94 19.25
N ALA A 108 6.15 -24.88 20.55
CA ALA A 108 6.46 -23.73 21.40
C ALA A 108 7.98 -23.38 21.35
N ALA A 109 8.85 -24.36 21.14
CA ALA A 109 10.29 -24.17 20.98
C ALA A 109 10.63 -23.41 19.68
N ASP A 110 9.90 -23.67 18.57
CA ASP A 110 10.10 -23.01 17.28
C ASP A 110 9.69 -21.53 17.37
N HIS A 111 8.61 -21.22 18.09
CA HIS A 111 8.19 -19.83 18.34
C HIS A 111 9.21 -19.06 19.18
N SER A 112 9.82 -19.70 20.19
CA SER A 112 10.89 -19.10 21.00
C SER A 112 12.15 -18.81 20.18
N ALA A 113 12.57 -19.74 19.33
CA ALA A 113 13.72 -19.56 18.46
C ALA A 113 13.50 -18.43 17.42
N SER A 114 12.30 -18.37 16.82
CA SER A 114 11.94 -17.29 15.89
C SER A 114 11.92 -15.92 16.59
N GLY A 115 11.45 -15.84 17.84
CA GLY A 115 11.48 -14.64 18.67
C GLY A 115 12.90 -14.15 18.92
N ALA A 116 13.82 -15.04 19.30
CA ALA A 116 15.21 -14.70 19.55
C ALA A 116 15.94 -14.16 18.31
N VAL A 117 15.64 -14.69 17.12
CA VAL A 117 16.20 -14.17 15.86
C VAL A 117 15.63 -12.78 15.52
N ALA A 118 14.34 -12.55 15.77
CA ALA A 118 13.73 -11.24 15.58
C ALA A 118 14.33 -10.19 16.53
N ASP A 119 14.55 -10.54 17.80
CA ASP A 119 15.18 -9.64 18.77
C ASP A 119 16.64 -9.35 18.43
N ARG A 120 17.39 -10.34 17.94
CA ARG A 120 18.75 -10.16 17.41
C ARG A 120 18.78 -9.17 16.25
N PHE A 121 17.85 -9.31 15.30
CA PHE A 121 17.72 -8.39 14.16
C PHE A 121 17.42 -6.97 14.63
N ALA A 122 16.46 -6.81 15.53
CA ALA A 122 16.05 -5.51 16.07
C ALA A 122 17.20 -4.81 16.81
N ASN A 123 17.85 -5.50 17.74
CA ASN A 123 18.99 -4.95 18.48
C ASN A 123 20.14 -4.52 17.57
N ALA A 124 20.42 -5.32 16.54
CA ALA A 124 21.43 -5.01 15.55
C ALA A 124 21.04 -3.78 14.70
N LEU A 125 19.79 -3.69 14.28
CA LEU A 125 19.25 -2.55 13.51
C LEU A 125 19.39 -1.24 14.29
N TYR A 126 18.94 -1.23 15.55
CA TYR A 126 19.02 -0.04 16.41
C TYR A 126 20.46 0.30 16.77
N GLY A 127 21.33 -0.68 17.01
CA GLY A 127 22.76 -0.44 17.24
C GLY A 127 23.47 0.17 16.03
N LEU A 128 23.07 -0.20 14.82
CA LEU A 128 23.56 0.46 13.59
C LEU A 128 23.02 1.89 13.46
N ALA A 129 21.78 2.15 13.87
CA ALA A 129 21.21 3.49 13.85
C ALA A 129 21.89 4.42 14.86
N GLU A 130 22.16 3.94 16.07
CA GLU A 130 22.96 4.66 17.09
C GLU A 130 24.36 4.97 16.59
N LEU A 131 25.03 3.99 15.96
CA LEU A 131 26.35 4.17 15.36
C LEU A 131 26.30 5.22 14.25
N ALA A 132 25.29 5.18 13.38
CA ALA A 132 25.11 6.14 12.30
C ALA A 132 24.88 7.57 12.82
N ARG A 133 24.12 7.72 13.92
CA ARG A 133 23.86 9.01 14.57
C ARG A 133 25.10 9.59 15.24
N GLU A 134 25.93 8.75 15.88
CA GLU A 134 27.12 9.18 16.62
C GLU A 134 28.33 9.44 15.72
N GLU A 135 28.57 8.57 14.72
CA GLU A 135 29.82 8.53 13.96
C GLU A 135 29.62 8.88 12.47
N GLY A 136 28.38 8.81 11.95
CA GLY A 136 28.10 8.95 10.52
C GLY A 136 28.63 7.78 9.68
N GLY A 137 28.69 7.94 8.37
CA GLY A 137 29.42 7.05 7.44
C GLY A 137 28.93 5.60 7.32
N LEU A 138 27.70 5.27 7.78
CA LEU A 138 27.17 3.89 7.78
C LEU A 138 27.07 3.32 6.35
N GLY A 139 26.59 4.11 5.37
CA GLY A 139 26.47 3.67 3.98
C GLY A 139 27.81 3.28 3.37
N ALA A 140 28.86 4.06 3.63
CA ALA A 140 30.22 3.75 3.19
C ALA A 140 30.77 2.48 3.89
N ALA A 141 30.50 2.33 5.20
CA ALA A 141 30.93 1.14 5.95
C ALA A 141 30.24 -0.14 5.46
N LEU A 142 28.96 -0.09 5.15
CA LEU A 142 28.22 -1.23 4.56
C LEU A 142 28.82 -1.68 3.23
N ARG A 143 29.20 -0.73 2.36
CA ARG A 143 29.79 -1.02 1.05
C ARG A 143 31.29 -1.34 1.08
N SER A 144 31.93 -1.18 2.24
CA SER A 144 33.35 -1.47 2.39
C SER A 144 33.68 -2.96 2.30
N ASP A 145 34.96 -3.28 2.08
CA ASP A 145 35.47 -4.65 2.16
C ASP A 145 35.13 -5.32 3.50
N LEU A 146 35.16 -4.57 4.59
CA LEU A 146 34.75 -5.06 5.92
C LEU A 146 33.27 -5.46 5.94
N GLY A 147 32.39 -4.65 5.32
CA GLY A 147 30.95 -4.94 5.24
C GLY A 147 30.71 -6.23 4.43
N VAL A 148 31.27 -6.32 3.23
CA VAL A 148 31.13 -7.51 2.37
C VAL A 148 31.65 -8.77 3.06
N ARG A 149 32.84 -8.72 3.70
CA ARG A 149 33.39 -9.86 4.43
C ARG A 149 32.57 -10.24 5.67
N THR A 150 31.93 -9.27 6.31
CA THR A 150 31.06 -9.55 7.46
C THR A 150 29.81 -10.30 6.99
N LEU A 151 29.19 -9.89 5.88
CA LEU A 151 28.08 -10.60 5.26
C LEU A 151 28.50 -12.00 4.78
N GLU A 152 29.66 -12.14 4.12
CA GLU A 152 30.20 -13.43 3.68
C GLU A 152 30.36 -14.40 4.86
N ARG A 153 30.94 -13.93 5.97
CA ARG A 153 31.11 -14.75 7.19
C ARG A 153 29.78 -15.28 7.70
N ALA A 154 28.74 -14.43 7.74
CA ALA A 154 27.39 -14.84 8.14
C ALA A 154 26.81 -15.89 7.17
N CYS A 155 26.98 -15.71 5.87
CA CYS A 155 26.54 -16.67 4.85
C CYS A 155 27.26 -18.02 4.96
N ARG A 156 28.53 -18.05 5.40
CA ARG A 156 29.34 -19.27 5.57
C ARG A 156 29.16 -19.93 6.95
N ALA A 157 28.43 -19.30 7.86
CA ALA A 157 28.24 -19.82 9.21
C ALA A 157 27.50 -21.18 9.21
N PRO A 158 27.80 -22.07 10.20
CA PRO A 158 27.03 -23.27 10.40
C PRO A 158 25.53 -22.95 10.58
N GLY A 159 24.65 -23.65 9.88
CA GLY A 159 23.20 -23.41 9.94
C GLY A 159 22.65 -22.37 8.95
N ALA A 160 23.51 -21.65 8.21
CA ALA A 160 23.04 -20.76 7.14
C ALA A 160 22.36 -21.56 6.00
N PRO A 161 21.28 -21.01 5.37
CA PRO A 161 20.60 -21.67 4.28
C PRO A 161 21.55 -22.03 3.12
N ARG A 162 21.27 -23.12 2.43
CA ARG A 162 22.11 -23.59 1.31
C ARG A 162 22.34 -22.48 0.27
N ALA A 163 21.29 -21.75 -0.12
CA ALA A 163 21.38 -20.65 -1.07
C ALA A 163 22.37 -19.55 -0.61
N ALA A 164 22.38 -19.20 0.70
CA ALA A 164 23.33 -18.23 1.25
C ALA A 164 24.76 -18.77 1.24
N ARG A 165 24.97 -20.06 1.59
CA ARG A 165 26.30 -20.69 1.60
C ARG A 165 26.93 -20.79 0.20
N GLU A 166 26.11 -20.91 -0.84
CA GLU A 166 26.51 -20.99 -2.25
C GLU A 166 26.68 -19.59 -2.90
N ALA A 167 26.47 -18.49 -2.15
CA ALA A 167 26.60 -17.13 -2.65
C ALA A 167 28.01 -16.86 -3.18
N ARG A 168 28.07 -16.27 -4.35
CA ARG A 168 29.32 -15.80 -4.98
C ARG A 168 29.61 -14.35 -4.58
N VAL A 169 30.82 -13.89 -4.81
CA VAL A 169 31.20 -12.49 -4.52
C VAL A 169 30.27 -11.49 -5.21
N ALA A 170 29.91 -11.74 -6.48
CA ALA A 170 28.97 -10.88 -7.20
C ALA A 170 27.59 -10.81 -6.53
N ASP A 171 27.09 -11.93 -5.97
CA ASP A 171 25.83 -11.99 -5.24
C ASP A 171 25.92 -11.17 -3.94
N LEU A 172 27.03 -11.30 -3.20
CA LEU A 172 27.26 -10.56 -1.96
C LEU A 172 27.36 -9.05 -2.22
N LEU A 173 28.03 -8.62 -3.29
CA LEU A 173 28.08 -7.21 -3.69
C LEU A 173 26.70 -6.68 -4.04
N THR A 174 25.89 -7.46 -4.77
CA THR A 174 24.51 -7.11 -5.09
C THR A 174 23.66 -6.97 -3.84
N VAL A 175 23.72 -7.96 -2.93
CA VAL A 175 22.99 -7.91 -1.65
C VAL A 175 23.43 -6.71 -0.82
N THR A 176 24.74 -6.46 -0.70
CA THR A 176 25.27 -5.31 0.05
C THR A 176 24.75 -3.99 -0.50
N GLY A 177 24.69 -3.82 -1.83
CA GLY A 177 24.13 -2.63 -2.45
C GLY A 177 22.64 -2.44 -2.16
N HIS A 178 21.86 -3.51 -2.11
CA HIS A 178 20.46 -3.46 -1.73
C HIS A 178 20.27 -3.17 -0.23
N LEU A 179 21.06 -3.79 0.64
CA LEU A 179 21.03 -3.54 2.08
C LEU A 179 21.41 -2.09 2.40
N GLU A 180 22.45 -1.56 1.75
CA GLU A 180 22.84 -0.16 1.92
C GLU A 180 21.69 0.79 1.58
N ARG A 181 21.02 0.59 0.43
CA ARG A 181 19.87 1.40 0.04
C ARG A 181 18.73 1.30 1.04
N ALA A 182 18.37 0.09 1.45
CA ALA A 182 17.26 -0.14 2.39
C ALA A 182 17.55 0.42 3.79
N LEU A 183 18.82 0.41 4.23
CA LEU A 183 19.25 0.90 5.54
C LEU A 183 19.68 2.38 5.53
N ARG A 184 19.67 3.05 4.38
CA ARG A 184 20.05 4.46 4.27
C ARG A 184 19.26 5.38 5.19
N PRO A 185 17.95 5.16 5.45
CA PRO A 185 17.22 5.97 6.43
C PRO A 185 17.85 6.02 7.84
N LEU A 186 18.70 5.05 8.20
CA LEU A 186 19.40 5.06 9.50
C LEU A 186 20.41 6.21 9.62
N SER A 187 20.90 6.74 8.50
CA SER A 187 21.92 7.80 8.44
C SER A 187 21.36 9.21 8.24
N LEU A 188 20.03 9.35 8.19
CA LEU A 188 19.40 10.65 7.95
C LEU A 188 19.36 11.49 9.24
N ASP A 189 19.37 12.81 9.09
CA ASP A 189 19.27 13.80 10.19
C ASP A 189 17.83 14.08 10.62
N TRP A 190 16.93 13.11 10.47
CA TRP A 190 15.49 13.28 10.67
C TRP A 190 15.03 13.05 12.13
N TYR A 191 15.91 12.66 13.04
CA TYR A 191 15.55 12.14 14.35
C TYR A 191 15.83 13.13 15.51
N GLY A 192 15.99 14.41 15.19
CA GLY A 192 16.16 15.48 16.19
C GLY A 192 14.82 15.91 16.81
N GLU A 193 14.92 16.65 17.91
CA GLU A 193 13.75 17.21 18.62
C GLU A 193 12.97 18.20 17.77
N ASP A 194 13.61 18.84 16.80
CA ASP A 194 13.01 19.77 15.83
C ASP A 194 12.45 19.08 14.58
N ALA A 195 12.64 17.77 14.43
CA ALA A 195 12.23 16.98 13.30
C ALA A 195 11.16 15.93 13.70
N LEU A 196 11.39 14.63 13.44
CA LEU A 196 10.45 13.57 13.84
C LEU A 196 10.25 13.47 15.35
N GLY A 197 11.22 13.89 16.16
CA GLY A 197 11.04 14.00 17.62
C GLY A 197 9.98 15.02 18.05
N ALA A 198 9.64 16.00 17.18
CA ALA A 198 8.56 16.96 17.42
C ALA A 198 7.17 16.42 17.05
N ALA A 199 7.07 15.29 16.36
CA ALA A 199 5.79 14.71 15.95
C ALA A 199 5.07 14.01 17.11
N ASP A 200 3.76 14.10 17.14
CA ASP A 200 2.92 13.36 18.11
C ASP A 200 2.67 11.92 17.65
N LEU A 201 2.81 11.69 16.34
CA LEU A 201 2.61 10.41 15.68
C LEU A 201 3.45 10.34 14.40
N CYS A 202 4.08 9.21 14.14
CA CYS A 202 4.63 8.86 12.83
C CYS A 202 3.64 7.94 12.09
N HIS A 203 3.26 8.31 10.86
CA HIS A 203 2.43 7.48 9.99
C HIS A 203 3.21 7.05 8.77
N ALA A 204 3.60 5.79 8.69
CA ALA A 204 4.28 5.21 7.53
C ALA A 204 3.26 4.61 6.55
N THR A 205 3.42 4.92 5.26
CA THR A 205 2.52 4.48 4.18
C THR A 205 2.92 3.14 3.56
N SER A 206 3.91 2.46 4.15
CA SER A 206 4.40 1.15 3.70
C SER A 206 5.13 0.44 4.85
N GLY A 207 5.08 -0.89 4.88
CA GLY A 207 5.82 -1.77 5.80
C GLY A 207 7.25 -2.09 5.34
N GLY A 208 7.88 -1.20 4.60
CA GLY A 208 9.25 -1.31 4.09
C GLY A 208 10.18 -0.21 4.62
N PRO A 209 11.18 0.22 3.82
CA PRO A 209 12.12 1.29 4.19
C PRO A 209 11.44 2.60 4.62
N ALA A 210 10.24 2.91 4.10
CA ALA A 210 9.45 4.06 4.54
C ALA A 210 9.13 4.07 6.04
N ALA A 211 9.01 2.89 6.67
CA ALA A 211 8.71 2.80 8.09
C ALA A 211 9.94 2.92 9.00
N LEU A 212 11.17 2.80 8.44
CA LEU A 212 12.40 2.94 9.23
C LEU A 212 12.50 4.27 9.97
N PRO A 213 12.23 5.44 9.34
CA PRO A 213 12.23 6.69 10.09
C PRO A 213 11.27 6.69 11.28
N GLY A 214 10.10 6.07 11.16
CA GLY A 214 9.15 5.93 12.26
C GLY A 214 9.63 4.99 13.37
N LEU A 215 10.29 3.87 13.03
CA LEU A 215 10.93 2.99 14.01
C LEU A 215 12.01 3.73 14.79
N LEU A 216 12.81 4.57 14.13
CA LEU A 216 13.88 5.32 14.77
C LEU A 216 13.35 6.50 15.60
N ALA A 217 12.31 7.20 15.13
CA ALA A 217 11.62 8.21 15.92
C ALA A 217 11.03 7.61 17.22
N ARG A 218 10.48 6.38 17.11
CA ARG A 218 10.04 5.63 18.29
C ARG A 218 11.22 5.26 19.22
N HIS A 219 12.32 4.77 18.65
CA HIS A 219 13.50 4.35 19.42
C HIS A 219 14.17 5.52 20.16
N PHE A 220 14.38 6.64 19.46
CA PHE A 220 15.10 7.78 20.00
C PHE A 220 14.24 8.76 20.82
N CYS A 221 12.97 8.93 20.44
CA CYS A 221 12.10 9.99 20.96
C CYS A 221 10.76 9.47 21.53
N GLY A 222 10.50 8.17 21.47
CA GLY A 222 9.24 7.58 21.97
C GLY A 222 8.00 7.90 21.13
N VAL A 223 8.16 8.41 19.90
CA VAL A 223 7.03 8.77 19.03
C VAL A 223 6.31 7.49 18.55
N PRO A 224 4.98 7.35 18.75
CA PRO A 224 4.24 6.18 18.31
C PRO A 224 4.23 6.04 16.80
N LEU A 225 4.13 4.79 16.30
CA LEU A 225 4.16 4.45 14.89
C LEU A 225 2.85 3.80 14.45
N LEU A 226 2.20 4.40 13.45
CA LEU A 226 1.13 3.82 12.65
C LEU A 226 1.68 3.37 11.29
N VAL A 227 1.27 2.20 10.82
CA VAL A 227 1.68 1.70 9.49
C VAL A 227 0.47 1.33 8.65
N THR A 228 0.33 1.97 7.50
CA THR A 228 -0.69 1.64 6.49
C THR A 228 -0.06 0.86 5.34
N GLU A 229 -0.66 -0.27 4.99
CA GLU A 229 -0.23 -1.08 3.83
C GLU A 229 -1.43 -1.45 2.95
N TYR A 230 -1.65 -0.70 1.90
CA TYR A 230 -2.59 -1.08 0.83
C TYR A 230 -1.97 -2.10 -0.13
N GLY A 231 -0.66 -2.01 -0.34
CA GLY A 231 0.14 -3.03 -1.00
C GLY A 231 1.24 -3.53 -0.04
N VAL A 232 1.23 -4.83 0.25
CA VAL A 232 2.22 -5.42 1.17
C VAL A 232 3.61 -5.35 0.57
N HIS A 233 4.52 -4.60 1.20
CA HIS A 233 5.89 -4.37 0.71
C HIS A 233 6.65 -5.69 0.49
N LEU A 234 6.59 -6.59 1.45
CA LEU A 234 7.24 -7.90 1.35
C LEU A 234 6.72 -8.72 0.15
N ARG A 235 5.40 -8.71 -0.09
CA ARG A 235 4.81 -9.36 -1.28
C ARG A 235 5.31 -8.72 -2.57
N ALA A 236 5.33 -7.39 -2.63
CA ALA A 236 5.84 -6.66 -3.79
C ALA A 236 7.31 -7.01 -4.07
N HIS A 237 8.13 -7.15 -3.00
CA HIS A 237 9.51 -7.60 -3.11
C HIS A 237 9.61 -9.00 -3.74
N TYR A 238 8.79 -9.98 -3.32
CA TYR A 238 8.77 -11.32 -3.92
C TYR A 238 8.36 -11.30 -5.39
N LEU A 239 7.39 -10.50 -5.77
CA LEU A 239 6.89 -10.40 -7.14
C LEU A 239 7.82 -9.61 -8.06
N GLY A 240 8.52 -8.60 -7.53
CA GLY A 240 9.44 -7.73 -8.28
C GLY A 240 10.79 -8.38 -8.59
N GLN A 241 11.09 -9.53 -8.00
CA GLN A 241 12.31 -10.26 -8.31
C GLN A 241 12.16 -11.06 -9.59
N GLY A 242 12.68 -10.52 -10.70
CA GLY A 242 12.65 -11.17 -12.00
C GLY A 242 13.32 -12.56 -11.99
N PRO A 243 13.01 -13.42 -12.98
CA PRO A 243 13.55 -14.79 -13.07
C PRO A 243 15.09 -14.86 -13.19
N GLY A 244 15.74 -13.74 -13.51
CA GLY A 244 17.20 -13.66 -13.66
C GLY A 244 18.00 -13.42 -12.37
N ALA A 245 17.35 -13.12 -11.23
CA ALA A 245 18.07 -12.88 -9.99
C ALA A 245 18.63 -14.18 -9.40
N ALA A 246 19.90 -14.16 -8.96
CA ALA A 246 20.56 -15.32 -8.37
C ALA A 246 19.83 -15.83 -7.12
N PRO A 247 19.72 -17.16 -6.91
CA PRO A 247 19.03 -17.73 -5.75
C PRO A 247 19.49 -17.18 -4.40
N ALA A 248 20.80 -16.94 -4.25
CA ALA A 248 21.38 -16.36 -3.04
C ALA A 248 20.87 -14.94 -2.78
N VAL A 249 20.85 -14.09 -3.82
CA VAL A 249 20.34 -12.71 -3.73
C VAL A 249 18.88 -12.71 -3.31
N ARG A 250 18.06 -13.52 -3.99
CA ARG A 250 16.61 -13.63 -3.65
C ARG A 250 16.40 -14.08 -2.21
N ALA A 251 17.11 -15.12 -1.77
CA ALA A 251 16.96 -15.66 -0.42
C ALA A 251 17.36 -14.64 0.66
N LEU A 252 18.50 -13.99 0.51
CA LEU A 252 19.02 -13.04 1.50
C LEU A 252 18.17 -11.78 1.58
N LEU A 253 17.76 -11.22 0.45
CA LEU A 253 16.90 -10.03 0.44
C LEU A 253 15.48 -10.34 0.95
N ALA A 254 14.90 -11.49 0.60
CA ALA A 254 13.62 -11.93 1.14
C ALA A 254 13.68 -12.10 2.65
N ALA A 255 14.76 -12.69 3.18
CA ALA A 255 14.97 -12.82 4.61
C ALA A 255 15.11 -11.45 5.29
N PHE A 256 15.90 -10.54 4.73
CA PHE A 256 16.05 -9.19 5.26
C PHE A 256 14.71 -8.44 5.31
N HIS A 257 13.98 -8.38 4.20
CA HIS A 257 12.68 -7.69 4.18
C HIS A 257 11.63 -8.38 5.07
N GLY A 258 11.70 -9.70 5.20
CA GLY A 258 10.85 -10.43 6.15
C GLY A 258 11.13 -10.05 7.61
N ARG A 259 12.41 -10.00 8.02
CA ARG A 259 12.80 -9.57 9.38
C ARG A 259 12.44 -8.10 9.63
N LEU A 260 12.67 -7.23 8.64
CA LEU A 260 12.29 -5.83 8.72
C LEU A 260 10.77 -5.67 8.90
N ALA A 261 9.97 -6.35 8.10
CA ALA A 261 8.51 -6.34 8.23
C ALA A 261 8.06 -6.83 9.62
N THR A 262 8.66 -7.92 10.13
CA THR A 262 8.38 -8.42 11.48
C THR A 262 8.65 -7.36 12.55
N GLU A 263 9.79 -6.67 12.50
CA GLU A 263 10.12 -5.62 13.47
C GLU A 263 9.16 -4.43 13.36
N ILE A 264 8.86 -3.97 12.14
CA ILE A 264 7.89 -2.89 11.89
C ILE A 264 6.53 -3.26 12.51
N TYR A 265 6.01 -4.47 12.25
CA TYR A 265 4.69 -4.88 12.75
C TYR A 265 4.67 -5.09 14.26
N ARG A 266 5.77 -5.53 14.85
CA ARG A 266 5.88 -5.65 16.31
C ARG A 266 5.89 -4.29 17.02
N ARG A 267 6.43 -3.25 16.38
CA ARG A 267 6.57 -1.91 16.96
C ARG A 267 5.45 -0.95 16.64
N ALA A 268 4.71 -1.19 15.57
CA ALA A 268 3.55 -0.37 15.25
C ALA A 268 2.49 -0.46 16.36
N GLU A 269 1.91 0.68 16.74
CA GLU A 269 0.78 0.71 17.67
C GLU A 269 -0.47 0.17 17.00
N ILE A 270 -0.72 0.61 15.77
CA ILE A 270 -1.81 0.12 14.92
C ILE A 270 -1.25 -0.16 13.52
N LEU A 271 -1.78 -1.21 12.90
CA LEU A 271 -1.53 -1.60 11.51
C LEU A 271 -2.84 -1.47 10.72
N THR A 272 -2.80 -0.77 9.61
CA THR A 272 -3.99 -0.56 8.78
C THR A 272 -3.83 -1.19 7.39
N PRO A 273 -4.08 -2.51 7.25
CA PRO A 273 -4.17 -3.14 5.95
C PRO A 273 -5.40 -2.66 5.19
N GLY A 274 -5.29 -2.57 3.86
CA GLY A 274 -6.40 -2.17 2.99
C GLY A 274 -7.41 -3.29 2.67
N ASN A 275 -7.14 -4.52 3.07
CA ASN A 275 -8.00 -5.67 2.82
C ASN A 275 -7.56 -6.90 3.64
N ALA A 276 -8.38 -7.95 3.65
CA ALA A 276 -8.12 -9.20 4.34
C ALA A 276 -6.89 -9.96 3.80
N HIS A 277 -6.51 -9.76 2.53
CA HIS A 277 -5.31 -10.37 1.98
C HIS A 277 -4.05 -9.74 2.58
N ALA A 278 -3.97 -8.41 2.64
CA ALA A 278 -2.87 -7.69 3.28
C ALA A 278 -2.80 -8.03 4.78
N ARG A 279 -3.96 -8.06 5.47
CA ARG A 279 -4.06 -8.49 6.86
C ARG A 279 -3.45 -9.87 7.10
N ARG A 280 -3.77 -10.86 6.29
CA ARG A 280 -3.21 -12.23 6.41
C ARG A 280 -1.68 -12.26 6.24
N TRP A 281 -1.13 -11.41 5.36
CA TRP A 281 0.31 -11.26 5.23
C TRP A 281 0.95 -10.68 6.49
N GLN A 282 0.36 -9.62 7.07
CA GLN A 282 0.83 -9.00 8.31
C GLN A 282 0.78 -10.01 9.48
N GLU A 283 -0.32 -10.75 9.62
CA GLU A 283 -0.44 -11.81 10.64
C GLU A 283 0.65 -12.88 10.49
N ARG A 284 0.94 -13.33 9.26
CA ARG A 284 2.01 -14.30 8.99
C ARG A 284 3.41 -13.76 9.31
N CYS A 285 3.60 -12.47 9.20
CA CYS A 285 4.86 -11.80 9.55
C CYS A 285 4.94 -11.40 11.03
N GLY A 286 4.02 -11.88 11.87
CA GLY A 286 4.08 -11.71 13.32
C GLY A 286 3.36 -10.47 13.86
N ALA A 287 2.47 -9.85 13.07
CA ALA A 287 1.61 -8.78 13.54
C ALA A 287 0.59 -9.30 14.58
N ASP A 288 0.43 -8.56 15.68
CA ASP A 288 -0.60 -8.81 16.67
C ASP A 288 -1.99 -8.46 16.08
N ARG A 289 -2.89 -9.44 16.08
CA ARG A 289 -4.27 -9.28 15.60
C ARG A 289 -5.04 -8.16 16.31
N ALA A 290 -4.75 -7.93 17.58
CA ALA A 290 -5.40 -6.88 18.36
C ALA A 290 -5.04 -5.47 17.86
N ARG A 291 -3.88 -5.32 17.22
CA ARG A 291 -3.39 -4.05 16.65
C ARG A 291 -3.75 -3.84 15.20
N ILE A 292 -4.41 -4.81 14.55
CA ILE A 292 -4.78 -4.70 13.13
C ILE A 292 -6.18 -4.11 13.00
N ARG A 293 -6.29 -3.01 12.25
CA ARG A 293 -7.56 -2.35 11.88
C ARG A 293 -7.64 -2.26 10.36
N THR A 294 -8.51 -3.02 9.71
CA THR A 294 -8.69 -2.89 8.26
C THR A 294 -9.33 -1.55 7.94
N VAL A 295 -8.64 -0.74 7.12
CA VAL A 295 -9.12 0.54 6.60
C VAL A 295 -9.03 0.50 5.08
N TYR A 296 -10.18 0.54 4.42
CA TYR A 296 -10.24 0.49 2.96
C TYR A 296 -9.70 1.78 2.33
N PRO A 297 -9.05 1.72 1.16
CA PRO A 297 -8.69 2.91 0.39
C PRO A 297 -9.95 3.73 0.05
N GLY A 298 -9.90 5.03 0.30
CA GLY A 298 -10.99 5.94 -0.04
C GLY A 298 -11.04 6.24 -1.52
N MET A 299 -12.23 6.16 -2.11
CA MET A 299 -12.52 6.52 -3.50
C MET A 299 -13.30 7.83 -3.55
N ALA A 300 -12.95 8.73 -4.48
CA ALA A 300 -13.75 9.91 -4.76
C ALA A 300 -15.08 9.45 -5.38
N ALA A 301 -16.20 9.78 -4.75
CA ALA A 301 -17.50 9.26 -5.13
C ALA A 301 -18.30 10.20 -6.04
N ASP A 302 -17.99 11.52 -6.06
CA ASP A 302 -18.84 12.58 -6.61
C ASP A 302 -19.37 12.30 -8.02
N GLY A 303 -18.52 12.15 -9.03
CA GLY A 303 -18.96 11.92 -10.41
C GLY A 303 -19.65 10.57 -10.63
N PHE A 304 -19.33 9.55 -9.81
CA PHE A 304 -19.92 8.20 -9.92
C PHE A 304 -21.29 8.12 -9.27
N THR A 305 -21.52 8.86 -8.20
CA THR A 305 -22.83 8.88 -7.52
C THR A 305 -23.89 9.54 -8.37
N GLU A 306 -23.58 10.62 -9.08
CA GLU A 306 -24.49 11.29 -10.01
C GLU A 306 -24.93 10.36 -11.16
N ALA A 307 -23.97 9.60 -11.71
CA ALA A 307 -24.26 8.61 -12.75
C ALA A 307 -25.16 7.47 -12.23
N GLY A 308 -25.03 7.10 -10.95
CA GLY A 308 -25.83 6.07 -10.29
C GLY A 308 -27.27 6.51 -9.97
N GLU A 309 -27.56 7.81 -9.94
CA GLU A 309 -28.91 8.36 -9.74
C GLU A 309 -29.78 8.36 -10.99
N SER A 310 -29.18 8.10 -12.15
CA SER A 310 -29.86 8.06 -13.44
C SER A 310 -29.85 6.63 -14.02
N PRO A 311 -30.68 5.69 -13.52
CA PRO A 311 -30.67 4.29 -13.95
C PRO A 311 -31.05 4.08 -15.42
N ASP A 312 -31.80 5.02 -16.02
CA ASP A 312 -32.39 4.86 -17.37
C ASP A 312 -31.38 5.00 -18.53
N ARG A 313 -30.12 5.30 -18.25
CA ARG A 313 -29.07 5.43 -19.29
C ARG A 313 -28.41 4.12 -19.70
N ALA A 314 -28.69 3.02 -19.00
CA ALA A 314 -28.06 1.74 -19.28
C ALA A 314 -28.71 1.02 -20.47
N ASP A 315 -27.90 0.64 -21.45
CA ASP A 315 -28.33 -0.34 -22.45
C ASP A 315 -28.48 -1.71 -21.74
N PRO A 316 -29.71 -2.29 -21.73
CA PRO A 316 -30.01 -3.51 -20.98
C PRO A 316 -29.21 -4.73 -21.42
N ASP A 317 -28.71 -4.72 -22.68
CA ASP A 317 -28.02 -5.84 -23.29
C ASP A 317 -26.50 -5.67 -23.32
N THR A 318 -25.96 -4.56 -22.80
CA THR A 318 -24.53 -4.25 -22.84
C THR A 318 -23.81 -4.66 -21.54
N LEU A 319 -22.78 -5.48 -21.70
CA LEU A 319 -21.75 -5.75 -20.70
C LEU A 319 -20.62 -4.73 -20.83
N VAL A 320 -20.11 -4.21 -19.72
CA VAL A 320 -19.00 -3.25 -19.69
C VAL A 320 -17.82 -3.84 -18.92
N TRP A 321 -16.65 -3.75 -19.49
CA TRP A 321 -15.38 -4.00 -18.83
C TRP A 321 -14.55 -2.71 -18.84
N VAL A 322 -13.99 -2.34 -17.69
CA VAL A 322 -13.13 -1.15 -17.57
C VAL A 322 -11.83 -1.52 -16.88
N GLY A 323 -10.70 -1.08 -17.42
CA GLY A 323 -9.43 -1.29 -16.76
C GLY A 323 -8.20 -1.09 -17.64
N ARG A 324 -7.01 -1.29 -17.07
CA ARG A 324 -5.77 -1.35 -17.84
C ARG A 324 -5.71 -2.64 -18.64
N VAL A 325 -5.38 -2.53 -19.92
CA VAL A 325 -5.26 -3.71 -20.77
C VAL A 325 -3.89 -4.36 -20.55
N GLU A 326 -3.91 -5.49 -19.85
CA GLU A 326 -2.73 -6.29 -19.49
C GLU A 326 -3.13 -7.77 -19.28
N PRO A 327 -2.20 -8.74 -19.43
CA PRO A 327 -2.52 -10.17 -19.31
C PRO A 327 -3.17 -10.56 -17.98
N ALA A 328 -2.84 -9.87 -16.88
CA ALA A 328 -3.42 -10.12 -15.56
C ALA A 328 -4.94 -9.90 -15.49
N LYS A 329 -5.50 -9.15 -16.44
CA LYS A 329 -6.94 -8.86 -16.53
C LYS A 329 -7.74 -9.90 -17.31
N ASP A 330 -7.08 -10.84 -17.97
CA ASP A 330 -7.64 -12.02 -18.67
C ASP A 330 -8.84 -11.70 -19.61
N LEU A 331 -8.63 -10.70 -20.50
CA LEU A 331 -9.62 -10.35 -21.53
C LEU A 331 -9.88 -11.52 -22.49
N VAL A 332 -8.94 -12.45 -22.64
CA VAL A 332 -9.12 -13.67 -23.44
C VAL A 332 -10.25 -14.53 -22.86
N ALA A 333 -10.26 -14.78 -21.56
CA ALA A 333 -11.35 -15.49 -20.91
C ALA A 333 -12.68 -14.73 -21.01
N LEU A 334 -12.67 -13.40 -20.93
CA LEU A 334 -13.86 -12.56 -21.10
C LEU A 334 -14.44 -12.69 -22.52
N LEU A 335 -13.61 -12.64 -23.56
CA LEU A 335 -14.04 -12.78 -24.94
C LEU A 335 -14.66 -14.17 -25.20
N HIS A 336 -14.06 -15.24 -24.67
CA HIS A 336 -14.65 -16.58 -24.74
C HIS A 336 -15.96 -16.68 -23.95
N ALA A 337 -16.04 -16.06 -22.77
CA ALA A 337 -17.28 -16.00 -22.01
C ALA A 337 -18.37 -15.24 -22.78
N PHE A 338 -18.02 -14.11 -23.39
CA PHE A 338 -18.95 -13.32 -24.18
C PHE A 338 -19.43 -14.07 -25.42
N ALA A 339 -18.61 -14.89 -26.07
CA ALA A 339 -19.05 -15.75 -27.16
C ALA A 339 -20.16 -16.72 -26.73
N GLU A 340 -20.07 -17.23 -25.50
CA GLU A 340 -21.12 -18.08 -24.89
C GLU A 340 -22.40 -17.27 -24.60
N VAL A 341 -22.23 -16.03 -24.06
CA VAL A 341 -23.34 -15.09 -23.83
C VAL A 341 -24.05 -14.78 -25.14
N ARG A 342 -23.32 -14.39 -26.18
CA ARG A 342 -23.86 -13.98 -27.46
C ARG A 342 -24.66 -15.10 -28.17
N ARG A 343 -24.23 -16.37 -28.02
CA ARG A 343 -25.00 -17.53 -28.51
C ARG A 343 -26.38 -17.66 -27.87
N ARG A 344 -26.54 -17.29 -26.62
CA ARG A 344 -27.77 -17.41 -25.83
C ARG A 344 -28.60 -16.14 -25.83
N GLU A 345 -27.97 -14.99 -26.03
CA GLU A 345 -28.55 -13.64 -26.10
C GLU A 345 -27.96 -12.92 -27.34
N PRO A 346 -28.51 -13.11 -28.52
CA PRO A 346 -27.97 -12.54 -29.75
C PRO A 346 -27.95 -10.99 -29.80
N GLY A 347 -28.72 -10.31 -28.93
CA GLY A 347 -28.71 -8.85 -28.76
C GLY A 347 -27.53 -8.34 -27.90
N ALA A 348 -26.87 -9.21 -27.15
CA ALA A 348 -25.85 -8.78 -26.19
C ALA A 348 -24.65 -8.09 -26.85
N ARG A 349 -24.10 -7.08 -26.17
CA ARG A 349 -22.92 -6.32 -26.59
C ARG A 349 -21.86 -6.33 -25.46
N LEU A 350 -20.60 -6.18 -25.85
CA LEU A 350 -19.50 -6.06 -24.90
C LEU A 350 -18.68 -4.81 -25.22
N ARG A 351 -18.57 -3.91 -24.26
CA ARG A 351 -17.69 -2.75 -24.32
C ARG A 351 -16.45 -2.98 -23.46
N ILE A 352 -15.28 -2.95 -24.06
CA ILE A 352 -13.99 -3.04 -23.39
C ILE A 352 -13.36 -1.66 -23.44
N VAL A 353 -13.27 -1.00 -22.28
CA VAL A 353 -12.80 0.38 -22.19
C VAL A 353 -11.51 0.46 -21.38
N GLY A 354 -10.44 0.94 -21.99
CA GLY A 354 -9.18 1.10 -21.31
C GLY A 354 -7.97 1.17 -22.23
N SER A 355 -6.84 1.57 -21.67
CA SER A 355 -5.59 1.75 -22.39
C SER A 355 -4.58 0.64 -22.06
N PRO A 356 -3.71 0.26 -23.01
CA PRO A 356 -2.68 -0.74 -22.82
C PRO A 356 -1.59 -0.22 -21.85
N CYS A 357 -1.11 -1.10 -20.98
CA CYS A 357 -0.03 -0.80 -20.06
C CYS A 357 1.31 -1.26 -20.62
N GLY A 358 2.08 -0.33 -21.17
CA GLY A 358 3.39 -0.60 -21.73
C GLY A 358 3.41 -1.49 -23.00
N PRO A 359 4.60 -1.92 -23.45
CA PRO A 359 4.73 -2.72 -24.69
C PRO A 359 4.01 -4.08 -24.62
N GLU A 360 4.02 -4.74 -23.48
CA GLU A 360 3.33 -6.00 -23.25
C GLU A 360 1.82 -5.84 -23.34
N GLY A 361 1.27 -4.77 -22.72
CA GLY A 361 -0.16 -4.45 -22.83
C GLY A 361 -0.60 -4.12 -24.25
N THR A 362 0.25 -3.43 -25.03
CA THR A 362 -0.02 -3.13 -26.44
C THR A 362 -0.08 -4.41 -27.27
N ALA A 363 0.87 -5.33 -27.07
CA ALA A 363 0.87 -6.63 -27.75
C ALA A 363 -0.37 -7.46 -27.36
N TYR A 364 -0.72 -7.44 -26.08
CA TYR A 364 -1.90 -8.14 -25.56
C TYR A 364 -3.22 -7.58 -26.11
N LEU A 365 -3.36 -6.25 -26.22
CA LEU A 365 -4.51 -5.61 -26.88
C LEU A 365 -4.65 -6.05 -28.33
N GLY A 366 -3.53 -6.09 -29.08
CA GLY A 366 -3.51 -6.60 -30.45
C GLY A 366 -4.01 -8.04 -30.55
N HIS A 367 -3.56 -8.91 -29.63
CA HIS A 367 -4.05 -10.30 -29.54
C HIS A 367 -5.56 -10.36 -29.22
N CYS A 368 -6.06 -9.57 -28.28
CA CYS A 368 -7.48 -9.52 -27.92
C CYS A 368 -8.35 -9.05 -29.09
N ARG A 369 -7.91 -8.02 -29.83
CA ARG A 369 -8.62 -7.55 -31.03
C ARG A 369 -8.68 -8.61 -32.14
N ALA A 370 -7.56 -9.31 -32.37
CA ALA A 370 -7.53 -10.41 -33.34
C ALA A 370 -8.46 -11.57 -32.93
N LEU A 371 -8.47 -11.93 -31.67
CA LEU A 371 -9.37 -12.96 -31.11
C LEU A 371 -10.83 -12.53 -31.23
N ALA A 372 -11.16 -11.27 -30.92
CA ALA A 372 -12.52 -10.74 -31.06
C ALA A 372 -12.99 -10.79 -32.52
N ALA A 373 -12.14 -10.42 -33.50
CA ALA A 373 -12.47 -10.51 -34.91
C ALA A 373 -12.71 -11.96 -35.39
N GLN A 374 -12.04 -12.95 -34.80
CA GLN A 374 -12.27 -14.38 -35.09
C GLN A 374 -13.57 -14.90 -34.49
N LEU A 375 -13.88 -14.51 -33.26
CA LEU A 375 -15.05 -14.99 -32.50
C LEU A 375 -16.34 -14.28 -32.95
N PHE A 376 -16.23 -13.02 -33.35
CA PHE A 376 -17.36 -12.14 -33.69
C PHE A 376 -17.09 -11.44 -35.03
N PRO A 377 -17.35 -12.13 -36.14
CA PRO A 377 -17.32 -11.48 -37.46
C PRO A 377 -18.37 -10.37 -37.50
N ASP A 378 -18.07 -9.31 -38.26
CA ASP A 378 -18.99 -8.19 -38.43
C ASP A 378 -20.34 -8.67 -38.99
N GLU A 379 -21.42 -8.34 -38.29
CA GLU A 379 -22.79 -8.70 -38.68
C GLU A 379 -23.41 -7.54 -39.43
N ALA A 380 -23.71 -7.73 -40.71
CA ALA A 380 -24.41 -6.75 -41.52
C ALA A 380 -25.91 -7.12 -41.63
N ALA A 381 -26.78 -6.13 -41.44
CA ALA A 381 -28.23 -6.30 -41.58
C ALA A 381 -28.71 -6.55 -43.02
N GLY A 382 -27.81 -6.45 -44.01
CA GLY A 382 -28.09 -6.69 -45.43
C GLY A 382 -26.85 -6.47 -46.30
N ALA A 383 -26.93 -6.85 -47.58
CA ALA A 383 -25.80 -6.83 -48.53
C ALA A 383 -25.16 -5.44 -48.77
N HIS A 384 -25.84 -4.37 -48.39
CA HIS A 384 -25.36 -2.99 -48.53
C HIS A 384 -25.22 -2.24 -47.22
N ALA A 385 -25.35 -2.93 -46.06
CA ALA A 385 -25.15 -2.35 -44.72
C ALA A 385 -23.74 -2.62 -44.25
N VAL A 386 -23.16 -1.65 -43.54
CA VAL A 386 -21.89 -1.84 -42.82
C VAL A 386 -22.19 -2.73 -41.63
N GLY A 387 -21.44 -3.82 -41.46
CA GLY A 387 -21.58 -4.71 -40.33
C GLY A 387 -21.14 -4.03 -39.03
N CYS A 388 -21.79 -4.37 -37.92
CA CYS A 388 -21.41 -3.93 -36.57
C CYS A 388 -20.81 -5.11 -35.82
N ASN A 389 -19.63 -4.90 -35.21
CA ASN A 389 -19.06 -5.88 -34.32
C ASN A 389 -19.72 -5.76 -32.92
N PRO A 390 -20.16 -6.87 -32.30
CA PRO A 390 -20.77 -6.83 -30.96
C PRO A 390 -19.77 -6.51 -29.85
N VAL A 391 -18.46 -6.45 -30.15
CA VAL A 391 -17.39 -6.10 -29.21
C VAL A 391 -16.74 -4.79 -29.62
N SER A 392 -16.75 -3.79 -28.76
CA SER A 392 -15.99 -2.55 -28.94
C SER A 392 -14.76 -2.48 -28.04
N PHE A 393 -13.72 -1.78 -28.52
CA PHE A 393 -12.50 -1.46 -27.76
C PHE A 393 -12.30 0.04 -27.79
N ASP A 394 -12.65 0.70 -26.69
CA ASP A 394 -12.67 2.14 -26.56
C ASP A 394 -11.59 2.61 -25.58
N GLU A 395 -11.13 3.86 -25.70
CA GLU A 395 -10.25 4.50 -24.75
C GLU A 395 -11.00 5.64 -24.04
N ILE A 396 -10.71 5.82 -22.73
CA ILE A 396 -11.28 6.93 -21.96
C ILE A 396 -10.84 8.27 -22.57
N GLY A 397 -11.80 9.20 -22.73
CA GLY A 397 -11.62 10.48 -23.41
C GLY A 397 -11.97 10.45 -24.90
N SER A 398 -12.31 9.27 -25.45
CA SER A 398 -12.87 9.17 -26.81
C SER A 398 -14.34 9.65 -26.83
N PRO A 399 -14.88 10.02 -28.01
CA PRO A 399 -16.29 10.44 -28.13
C PRO A 399 -17.29 9.42 -27.59
N ASP A 400 -16.99 8.12 -27.72
CA ASP A 400 -17.84 7.02 -27.27
C ASP A 400 -17.63 6.67 -25.78
N ALA A 401 -16.54 7.16 -25.15
CA ALA A 401 -16.18 6.92 -23.76
C ALA A 401 -15.60 8.18 -23.09
N PRO A 402 -16.38 9.27 -22.98
CA PRO A 402 -15.87 10.58 -22.55
C PRO A 402 -15.40 10.59 -21.12
N THR A 403 -16.12 9.93 -20.21
CA THR A 403 -15.75 9.86 -18.78
C THR A 403 -15.97 8.45 -18.21
N LEU A 404 -15.24 8.10 -17.16
CA LEU A 404 -15.42 6.81 -16.45
C LEU A 404 -16.84 6.61 -15.92
N PRO A 405 -17.48 7.58 -15.24
CA PRO A 405 -18.87 7.43 -14.78
C PRO A 405 -19.86 7.12 -15.90
N GLU A 406 -19.73 7.78 -17.05
CA GLU A 406 -20.62 7.54 -18.21
C GLU A 406 -20.39 6.16 -18.81
N VAL A 407 -19.15 5.70 -18.88
CA VAL A 407 -18.83 4.33 -19.33
C VAL A 407 -19.48 3.29 -18.42
N TYR A 408 -19.33 3.41 -17.10
CA TYR A 408 -20.00 2.48 -16.18
C TYR A 408 -21.53 2.58 -16.25
N ALA A 409 -22.06 3.78 -16.44
CA ALA A 409 -23.50 4.01 -16.56
C ALA A 409 -24.09 3.44 -17.86
N SER A 410 -23.31 3.29 -18.92
CA SER A 410 -23.77 2.87 -20.25
C SER A 410 -24.21 1.40 -20.34
N GLY A 411 -23.71 0.53 -19.45
CA GLY A 411 -24.01 -0.90 -19.51
C GLY A 411 -24.88 -1.41 -18.37
N ALA A 412 -25.52 -2.53 -18.61
CA ALA A 412 -26.39 -3.21 -17.66
C ALA A 412 -25.60 -3.91 -16.53
N VAL A 413 -24.47 -4.49 -16.90
CA VAL A 413 -23.60 -5.29 -15.99
C VAL A 413 -22.16 -4.92 -16.21
N VAL A 414 -21.42 -4.70 -15.13
CA VAL A 414 -19.97 -4.49 -15.19
C VAL A 414 -19.27 -5.80 -14.87
N VAL A 415 -18.30 -6.19 -15.71
CA VAL A 415 -17.59 -7.46 -15.60
C VAL A 415 -16.13 -7.22 -15.30
N LEU A 416 -15.58 -7.94 -14.32
CA LEU A 416 -14.16 -7.99 -14.00
C LEU A 416 -13.66 -9.43 -14.17
N SER A 417 -12.71 -9.65 -15.10
CA SER A 417 -12.22 -10.99 -15.49
C SER A 417 -10.82 -11.32 -14.94
N SER A 418 -10.28 -10.49 -14.06
CA SER A 418 -8.89 -10.55 -13.59
C SER A 418 -8.51 -11.90 -12.98
N VAL A 419 -7.28 -12.37 -13.26
CA VAL A 419 -6.67 -13.53 -12.58
C VAL A 419 -5.75 -13.10 -11.44
N VAL A 420 -5.27 -11.86 -11.50
CA VAL A 420 -4.50 -11.21 -10.43
C VAL A 420 -5.10 -9.84 -10.17
N GLU A 421 -5.47 -9.59 -8.93
CA GLU A 421 -6.00 -8.31 -8.49
C GLU A 421 -5.41 -7.94 -7.12
N GLY A 422 -5.28 -6.65 -6.87
CA GLY A 422 -5.01 -6.12 -5.55
C GLY A 422 -6.32 -5.73 -4.85
N PHE A 423 -6.56 -4.43 -4.78
CA PHE A 423 -7.82 -3.84 -4.38
C PHE A 423 -8.55 -3.37 -5.66
N PRO A 424 -9.74 -3.90 -5.97
CA PRO A 424 -10.39 -3.69 -7.27
C PRO A 424 -11.12 -2.34 -7.34
N THR A 425 -10.39 -1.25 -7.58
CA THR A 425 -10.94 0.12 -7.63
C THR A 425 -12.05 0.26 -8.67
N GLY A 426 -11.86 -0.28 -9.89
CA GLY A 426 -12.87 -0.26 -10.93
C GLY A 426 -14.19 -0.96 -10.58
N LEU A 427 -14.13 -1.94 -9.68
CA LEU A 427 -15.33 -2.59 -9.15
C LEU A 427 -16.11 -1.66 -8.20
N ILE A 428 -15.39 -0.89 -7.38
CA ILE A 428 -16.00 0.09 -6.48
C ILE A 428 -16.62 1.24 -7.27
N GLU A 429 -15.96 1.71 -8.32
CA GLU A 429 -16.49 2.72 -9.25
C GLU A 429 -17.81 2.24 -9.89
N ALA A 430 -17.86 1.00 -10.36
CA ALA A 430 -19.08 0.39 -10.87
C ALA A 430 -20.19 0.30 -9.80
N MET A 431 -19.82 -0.07 -8.57
CA MET A 431 -20.74 -0.14 -7.43
C MET A 431 -21.29 1.26 -7.08
N LEU A 432 -20.47 2.31 -7.07
CA LEU A 432 -20.90 3.70 -6.85
C LEU A 432 -21.90 4.15 -7.92
N CYS A 433 -21.71 3.72 -9.18
CA CYS A 433 -22.68 3.93 -10.28
C CYS A 433 -23.94 3.06 -10.17
N GLY A 434 -24.11 2.30 -9.09
CA GLY A 434 -25.29 1.44 -8.90
C GLY A 434 -25.39 0.28 -9.88
N ARG A 435 -24.27 -0.16 -10.48
CA ARG A 435 -24.28 -1.25 -11.46
C ARG A 435 -24.12 -2.61 -10.78
N ALA A 436 -24.90 -3.58 -11.30
CA ALA A 436 -24.68 -4.98 -10.91
C ALA A 436 -23.33 -5.46 -11.47
N THR A 437 -22.60 -6.22 -10.67
CA THR A 437 -21.24 -6.66 -11.01
C THR A 437 -21.13 -8.16 -11.10
N VAL A 438 -20.34 -8.63 -12.06
CA VAL A 438 -19.86 -10.02 -12.16
C VAL A 438 -18.34 -9.98 -12.12
N SER A 439 -17.72 -10.72 -11.22
CA SER A 439 -16.27 -10.71 -11.08
C SER A 439 -15.70 -12.09 -10.84
N THR A 440 -14.45 -12.26 -11.23
CA THR A 440 -13.64 -13.41 -10.82
C THR A 440 -13.15 -13.25 -9.38
N ASP A 441 -12.97 -14.36 -8.67
CA ASP A 441 -12.40 -14.41 -7.31
C ASP A 441 -10.88 -14.17 -7.36
N ALA A 442 -10.48 -12.90 -7.36
CA ALA A 442 -9.09 -12.48 -7.38
C ALA A 442 -8.84 -11.35 -6.37
N GLY A 443 -7.77 -11.46 -5.59
CA GLY A 443 -7.39 -10.43 -4.60
C GLY A 443 -8.47 -10.15 -3.55
N ALA A 444 -8.92 -8.89 -3.45
CA ALA A 444 -9.93 -8.44 -2.49
C ALA A 444 -11.37 -8.42 -3.05
N VAL A 445 -11.63 -9.00 -4.21
CA VAL A 445 -12.94 -8.95 -4.90
C VAL A 445 -14.09 -9.43 -4.01
N VAL A 446 -13.96 -10.61 -3.39
CA VAL A 446 -15.02 -11.18 -2.52
C VAL A 446 -15.32 -10.25 -1.35
N GLU A 447 -14.29 -9.64 -0.76
CA GLU A 447 -14.42 -8.70 0.35
C GLU A 447 -15.11 -7.41 -0.08
N VAL A 448 -14.76 -6.87 -1.26
CA VAL A 448 -15.37 -5.65 -1.81
C VAL A 448 -16.82 -5.88 -2.18
N ILE A 449 -17.13 -6.93 -2.93
CA ILE A 449 -18.52 -7.26 -3.33
C ILE A 449 -19.40 -7.57 -2.12
N GLY A 450 -18.93 -8.36 -1.15
CA GLY A 450 -19.67 -8.67 0.07
C GLY A 450 -21.11 -9.18 -0.17
N GLY A 451 -21.34 -9.95 -1.24
CA GLY A 451 -22.65 -10.50 -1.60
C GLY A 451 -23.55 -9.59 -2.44
N THR A 452 -23.09 -8.39 -2.84
CA THR A 452 -23.86 -7.44 -3.67
C THR A 452 -23.60 -7.60 -5.18
N GLY A 453 -22.94 -8.68 -5.60
CA GLY A 453 -22.66 -9.04 -6.98
C GLY A 453 -22.41 -10.55 -7.11
N LEU A 454 -22.05 -11.00 -8.29
CA LEU A 454 -21.74 -12.41 -8.55
C LEU A 454 -20.23 -12.61 -8.65
N VAL A 455 -19.72 -13.63 -7.98
CA VAL A 455 -18.28 -13.99 -8.01
C VAL A 455 -18.13 -15.40 -8.55
N VAL A 456 -17.19 -15.57 -9.49
CA VAL A 456 -16.93 -16.85 -10.16
C VAL A 456 -15.43 -17.20 -10.07
N PRO A 457 -15.04 -18.46 -10.24
CA PRO A 457 -13.63 -18.85 -10.28
C PRO A 457 -12.90 -18.17 -11.45
N PRO A 458 -11.64 -17.71 -11.27
CA PRO A 458 -10.82 -17.17 -12.35
C PRO A 458 -10.51 -18.24 -13.39
N ARG A 459 -10.21 -17.81 -14.63
CA ARG A 459 -9.94 -18.69 -15.77
C ARG A 459 -11.07 -19.68 -16.10
N ASN A 460 -12.30 -19.31 -15.78
CA ASN A 460 -13.49 -20.11 -16.08
C ASN A 460 -14.51 -19.32 -16.92
N PRO A 461 -14.32 -19.23 -18.27
CA PRO A 461 -15.20 -18.48 -19.16
C PRO A 461 -16.67 -18.91 -19.08
N ARG A 462 -16.93 -20.21 -18.86
CA ARG A 462 -18.30 -20.73 -18.75
C ARG A 462 -19.01 -20.19 -17.51
N ALA A 463 -18.37 -20.26 -16.34
CA ALA A 463 -18.97 -19.71 -15.12
C ALA A 463 -19.18 -18.19 -15.24
N LEU A 464 -18.24 -17.46 -15.88
CA LEU A 464 -18.36 -16.04 -16.14
C LEU A 464 -19.56 -15.74 -17.06
N ALA A 465 -19.73 -16.52 -18.13
CA ALA A 465 -20.86 -16.41 -19.04
C ALA A 465 -22.21 -16.68 -18.34
N ASP A 466 -22.30 -17.76 -17.57
CA ASP A 466 -23.52 -18.12 -16.85
C ASP A 466 -23.92 -17.03 -15.84
N ALA A 467 -22.95 -16.42 -15.15
CA ALA A 467 -23.20 -15.31 -14.23
C ALA A 467 -23.66 -14.03 -14.96
N CYS A 468 -23.06 -13.68 -16.10
CA CYS A 468 -23.50 -12.56 -16.93
C CYS A 468 -24.94 -12.78 -17.44
N LEU A 469 -25.24 -13.95 -17.96
CA LEU A 469 -26.59 -14.31 -18.43
C LEU A 469 -27.64 -14.27 -17.32
N ALA A 470 -27.29 -14.68 -16.11
CA ALA A 470 -28.18 -14.64 -14.96
C ALA A 470 -28.62 -13.20 -14.61
N LEU A 471 -27.77 -12.20 -14.87
CA LEU A 471 -28.08 -10.79 -14.64
C LEU A 471 -28.70 -10.11 -15.86
N LEU A 472 -28.35 -10.49 -17.08
CA LEU A 472 -29.00 -9.95 -18.29
C LEU A 472 -30.48 -10.35 -18.35
N ARG A 473 -30.80 -11.61 -18.01
CA ARG A 473 -32.16 -12.16 -18.06
C ARG A 473 -33.07 -11.77 -16.90
N ASP A 474 -32.53 -11.24 -15.79
CA ASP A 474 -33.29 -10.88 -14.61
C ASP A 474 -33.06 -9.40 -14.23
N PRO A 475 -33.81 -8.47 -14.85
CA PRO A 475 -33.67 -7.04 -14.58
C PRO A 475 -33.96 -6.65 -13.13
N GLU A 476 -34.87 -7.34 -12.46
CA GLU A 476 -35.22 -7.04 -11.06
C GLU A 476 -34.08 -7.43 -10.11
N ARG A 477 -33.50 -8.63 -10.31
CA ARG A 477 -32.33 -9.05 -9.55
C ARG A 477 -31.14 -8.13 -9.81
N ARG A 478 -30.93 -7.75 -11.07
CA ARG A 478 -29.87 -6.81 -11.47
C ARG A 478 -30.02 -5.46 -10.78
N ALA A 479 -31.20 -4.86 -10.79
CA ALA A 479 -31.49 -3.59 -10.13
C ALA A 479 -31.27 -3.69 -8.60
N ARG A 480 -31.78 -4.75 -7.98
CA ARG A 480 -31.60 -4.98 -6.53
C ARG A 480 -30.13 -5.13 -6.13
N LEU A 481 -29.33 -5.90 -6.89
CA LEU A 481 -27.91 -6.06 -6.63
C LEU A 481 -27.14 -4.75 -6.85
N GLY A 482 -27.45 -3.99 -7.91
CA GLY A 482 -26.85 -2.68 -8.17
C GLY A 482 -27.11 -1.67 -7.04
N ALA A 483 -28.35 -1.59 -6.56
CA ALA A 483 -28.70 -0.74 -5.42
C ALA A 483 -27.96 -1.14 -4.13
N ALA A 484 -27.89 -2.44 -3.84
CA ALA A 484 -27.16 -2.96 -2.69
C ALA A 484 -25.64 -2.71 -2.81
N ALA A 485 -25.08 -2.85 -4.02
CA ALA A 485 -23.68 -2.57 -4.31
C ALA A 485 -23.35 -1.09 -4.05
N ARG A 486 -24.22 -0.18 -4.53
CA ARG A 486 -24.07 1.27 -4.29
C ARG A 486 -24.12 1.62 -2.80
N ALA A 487 -25.10 1.12 -2.08
CA ALA A 487 -25.22 1.35 -0.64
C ALA A 487 -23.95 0.91 0.10
N ARG A 488 -23.44 -0.28 -0.22
CA ARG A 488 -22.21 -0.81 0.34
C ARG A 488 -20.98 0.06 -0.01
N ALA A 489 -20.87 0.52 -1.26
CA ALA A 489 -19.75 1.34 -1.69
C ALA A 489 -19.73 2.70 -0.98
N LEU A 490 -20.87 3.35 -0.82
CA LEU A 490 -21.01 4.60 -0.08
C LEU A 490 -20.72 4.44 1.42
N GLU A 491 -21.10 3.31 2.01
CA GLU A 491 -20.86 3.03 3.42
C GLU A 491 -19.39 2.76 3.75
N LEU A 492 -18.63 2.08 2.85
CA LEU A 492 -17.33 1.51 3.21
C LEU A 492 -16.13 2.09 2.46
N PHE A 493 -16.31 2.63 1.24
CA PHE A 493 -15.19 2.84 0.32
C PHE A 493 -15.01 4.30 -0.11
N THR A 494 -15.69 5.27 0.49
CA THR A 494 -15.50 6.68 0.14
C THR A 494 -14.31 7.32 0.84
N VAL A 495 -13.84 8.46 0.32
CA VAL A 495 -12.77 9.25 0.95
C VAL A 495 -13.16 9.69 2.35
N GLU A 496 -14.42 10.08 2.56
CA GLU A 496 -14.95 10.53 3.85
C GLU A 496 -14.84 9.42 4.91
N GLN A 497 -15.21 8.19 4.55
CA GLN A 497 -15.09 7.03 5.43
C GLN A 497 -13.62 6.72 5.77
N ASN A 498 -12.74 6.80 4.78
CA ASN A 498 -11.31 6.59 4.97
C ASN A 498 -10.72 7.65 5.92
N VAL A 499 -10.99 8.93 5.66
CA VAL A 499 -10.52 10.06 6.49
C VAL A 499 -11.07 9.97 7.92
N ALA A 500 -12.35 9.67 8.08
CA ALA A 500 -12.98 9.50 9.41
C ALA A 500 -12.33 8.34 10.21
N ALA A 501 -12.04 7.22 9.54
CA ALA A 501 -11.36 6.10 10.17
C ALA A 501 -9.95 6.47 10.63
N PHE A 502 -9.15 7.15 9.80
CA PHE A 502 -7.82 7.59 10.19
C PHE A 502 -7.85 8.67 11.27
N HIS A 503 -8.83 9.57 11.24
CA HIS A 503 -9.01 10.54 12.32
C HIS A 503 -9.20 9.85 13.67
N GLY A 504 -10.10 8.87 13.73
CA GLY A 504 -10.33 8.06 14.94
C GLY A 504 -9.07 7.31 15.40
N ILE A 505 -8.34 6.68 14.47
CA ILE A 505 -7.10 5.96 14.77
C ILE A 505 -6.01 6.92 15.29
N TYR A 506 -5.87 8.11 14.72
CA TYR A 506 -4.90 9.10 15.19
C TYR A 506 -5.18 9.52 16.63
N LEU A 507 -6.45 9.81 16.94
CA LEU A 507 -6.86 10.17 18.30
C LEU A 507 -6.67 9.01 19.29
N GLU A 508 -6.98 7.78 18.87
CA GLU A 508 -6.77 6.57 19.68
C GLU A 508 -5.28 6.41 20.04
N ILE A 509 -4.38 6.52 19.06
CA ILE A 509 -2.94 6.35 19.29
C ILE A 509 -2.41 7.44 20.21
N VAL A 510 -2.73 8.70 19.96
CA VAL A 510 -2.21 9.81 20.79
C VAL A 510 -2.75 9.76 22.20
N SER A 511 -4.00 9.33 22.40
CA SER A 511 -4.58 9.19 23.74
C SER A 511 -3.96 8.05 24.56
N HIS A 512 -3.62 6.92 23.91
CA HIS A 512 -3.05 5.76 24.60
C HIS A 512 -1.52 5.80 24.69
N CYS A 513 -0.86 6.44 23.73
CA CYS A 513 0.60 6.51 23.61
C CYS A 513 1.09 7.96 23.47
N PRO A 514 0.80 8.86 24.42
CA PRO A 514 1.24 10.25 24.33
C PRO A 514 2.78 10.33 24.35
N VAL A 515 3.33 11.16 23.48
CA VAL A 515 4.78 11.45 23.49
C VAL A 515 5.11 12.24 24.73
N ARG A 516 5.96 11.69 25.59
CA ARG A 516 6.46 12.41 26.77
C ARG A 516 7.54 13.38 26.33
N ARG A 517 7.25 14.66 26.42
CA ARG A 517 8.22 15.74 26.19
C ARG A 517 8.45 16.44 27.52
N ASP A 518 9.70 16.61 27.90
CA ASP A 518 10.05 17.47 29.00
C ASP A 518 9.89 18.92 28.52
N LEU A 519 8.68 19.47 28.69
CA LEU A 519 8.45 20.88 28.46
C LEU A 519 9.08 21.64 29.62
N LEU A 520 10.07 22.47 29.31
CA LEU A 520 10.78 23.28 30.28
C LEU A 520 10.15 24.66 30.37
N ASP A 521 10.04 25.20 31.59
CA ASP A 521 9.68 26.60 31.81
C ASP A 521 10.85 27.54 31.47
N ALA A 522 10.64 28.85 31.60
CA ALA A 522 11.68 29.84 31.39
C ALA A 522 12.92 29.70 32.29
N SER A 523 12.84 28.91 33.36
CA SER A 523 13.92 28.59 34.26
C SER A 523 14.64 27.28 33.94
N GLY A 524 14.13 26.51 32.93
CA GLY A 524 14.63 25.21 32.57
C GLY A 524 14.09 24.07 33.46
N ALA A 525 13.07 24.32 34.29
CA ALA A 525 12.42 23.29 35.08
C ALA A 525 11.29 22.62 34.28
N PRO A 526 11.07 21.27 34.38
CA PRO A 526 10.00 20.59 33.69
C PRO A 526 8.63 21.16 34.06
N LEU A 527 7.81 21.47 33.06
CA LEU A 527 6.41 21.85 33.22
C LEU A 527 5.55 20.58 33.26
N PRO A 528 5.12 20.10 34.43
CA PRO A 528 4.19 19.00 34.50
C PRO A 528 2.82 19.43 33.90
N PHE A 529 2.25 18.62 33.04
CA PHE A 529 0.91 18.84 32.44
C PHE A 529 0.78 20.07 31.52
N ALA A 530 1.86 20.51 30.85
CA ALA A 530 1.84 21.70 29.99
C ALA A 530 0.89 21.58 28.77
N ALA A 531 0.57 20.38 28.34
CA ALA A 531 -0.42 20.14 27.31
C ALA A 531 -1.25 18.89 27.68
N PRO A 532 -2.38 19.02 28.35
CA PRO A 532 -3.29 17.91 28.61
C PRO A 532 -3.82 17.31 27.29
N ALA A 533 -4.14 16.02 27.29
CA ALA A 533 -4.60 15.30 26.09
C ALA A 533 -5.80 16.00 25.40
N GLU A 534 -6.63 16.69 26.18
CA GLU A 534 -7.77 17.45 25.71
C GLU A 534 -7.39 18.64 24.79
N SER A 535 -6.17 19.16 24.89
CA SER A 535 -5.68 20.23 24.02
C SER A 535 -5.50 19.78 22.55
N HIS A 536 -5.45 18.47 22.32
CA HIS A 536 -5.31 17.86 20.99
C HIS A 536 -6.68 17.50 20.36
N VAL A 537 -7.77 17.65 21.11
CA VAL A 537 -9.11 17.46 20.58
C VAL A 537 -9.56 18.74 19.88
N PRO A 538 -9.99 18.72 18.59
CA PRO A 538 -10.47 19.93 17.91
C PRO A 538 -11.57 20.56 18.73
N ALA A 539 -11.36 21.78 19.18
CA ALA A 539 -12.23 22.46 20.11
C ALA A 539 -13.56 22.86 19.47
N HIS A 540 -14.57 22.03 19.63
CA HIS A 540 -15.93 22.48 19.84
C HIS A 540 -16.43 22.01 21.20
N TRP A 541 -15.58 22.10 22.21
CA TRP A 541 -16.07 21.96 23.58
C TRP A 541 -16.72 23.30 23.96
N PRO A 542 -18.04 23.32 24.17
CA PRO A 542 -18.64 24.52 24.74
C PRO A 542 -18.10 24.67 26.14
N ALA A 543 -17.42 25.77 26.36
CA ALA A 543 -17.10 26.34 27.67
C ALA A 543 -16.57 25.32 28.73
N THR A 544 -15.58 25.73 29.44
CA THR A 544 -14.96 25.10 30.65
C THR A 544 -15.88 24.06 31.30
N PRO A 545 -15.47 22.80 31.43
CA PRO A 545 -16.29 21.77 32.07
C PRO A 545 -16.84 22.29 33.41
N THR A 546 -18.08 22.01 33.72
CA THR A 546 -18.78 22.55 34.93
C THR A 546 -18.04 22.22 36.24
N TRP A 547 -17.22 21.16 36.27
CA TRP A 547 -16.39 20.81 37.41
C TRP A 547 -15.12 21.67 37.55
N ALA A 548 -14.70 22.38 36.49
CA ALA A 548 -13.54 23.27 36.51
C ALA A 548 -13.91 24.74 36.76
N LEU A 549 -15.18 25.05 36.90
CA LEU A 549 -15.63 26.38 37.35
C LEU A 549 -15.38 26.49 38.86
N PRO A 550 -14.73 27.57 39.33
CA PRO A 550 -14.60 27.80 40.77
C PRO A 550 -16.02 27.86 41.40
N THR A 551 -16.26 27.04 42.40
CA THR A 551 -17.46 27.10 43.22
C THR A 551 -17.55 28.51 43.84
N THR A 552 -18.40 29.36 43.33
CA THR A 552 -18.77 30.59 44.01
C THR A 552 -19.54 30.19 45.27
N GLU A 553 -18.85 30.20 46.45
CA GLU A 553 -19.54 30.17 47.72
C GLU A 553 -20.50 31.34 47.77
N PRO A 554 -21.78 31.15 48.14
CA PRO A 554 -22.67 32.25 48.37
C PRO A 554 -22.16 33.03 49.61
N ALA A 555 -21.83 34.30 49.39
CA ALA A 555 -21.52 35.23 50.48
C ALA A 555 -22.67 35.22 51.49
N ARG A 556 -22.38 34.89 52.74
CA ARG A 556 -23.26 35.06 53.87
C ARG A 556 -23.34 36.53 54.28
#